data_0b63f1941faa2b1d83394a7809a0c712
#
_entry.id   0b63f1941faa2b1d83394a7809a0c712
#
_cell.length_a   1.000
_cell.length_b   1.000
_cell.length_c   1.000
_cell.angle_alpha   90.00
_cell.angle_beta   90.00
_cell.angle_gamma   90.00
#
_symmetry.space_group_name_H-M   'P 1'
#
loop_
_entity.id
_entity.type
_entity.pdbx_description
1 polymer ?
#
loop_
_entity_poly.entity_id
_entity_poly.type
_entity_poly.pdbx_seq_one_letter_code
_entity_poly.pdbx_strand_id
1 'polypeptide(L)'
;MTLVGDSAAMVVHGQDTTLPMTLHDMITHCQAVKRGTKRTFVVGDLPFGSYETSANHALESAIRLVKEGGVDAVKLEGGCDARVLTVKTIVSAGIAVVGHLGLTPQAIGVLGGFKPQGRTATSALEIFKAALKLQEAGCFAIVLECVPKEVADSITSALHIPTIGIGAGSGTSGQVLVFHDLLGFLQHPHHAKVSPKFCKQYARVGENIQSALAKFINEVGSHQFPDERFTPYTLEADELELFKASLAKVGFS
;
A
#
# COMPACT_ATOMS: atom_id res chain seq x y z
N MET A 1 8.25 10.91 3.86
CA MET A 1 8.47 9.55 3.32
C MET A 1 7.13 9.02 2.82
N THR A 2 7.12 8.35 1.67
CA THR A 2 5.95 7.64 1.12
C THR A 2 6.31 6.17 1.00
N LEU A 3 5.49 5.29 1.56
CA LEU A 3 5.67 3.85 1.48
C LEU A 3 4.72 3.30 0.41
N VAL A 4 5.27 2.62 -0.59
CA VAL A 4 4.53 1.79 -1.53
C VAL A 4 4.47 0.40 -0.93
N GLY A 5 3.34 0.10 -0.28
CA GLY A 5 3.17 -1.11 0.51
C GLY A 5 2.57 -2.27 -0.29
N ASP A 6 2.95 -3.49 0.05
CA ASP A 6 2.34 -4.71 -0.49
C ASP A 6 0.88 -4.90 -0.05
N SER A 7 0.41 -4.09 0.92
CA SER A 7 -1.02 -3.91 1.22
C SER A 7 -1.85 -3.53 -0.01
N ALA A 8 -1.22 -3.03 -1.09
CA ALA A 8 -1.88 -2.82 -2.38
C ALA A 8 -2.54 -4.10 -2.94
N ALA A 9 -2.04 -5.30 -2.60
CA ALA A 9 -2.72 -6.56 -2.90
C ALA A 9 -4.16 -6.55 -2.36
N MET A 10 -4.35 -6.04 -1.15
CA MET A 10 -5.66 -6.02 -0.49
C MET A 10 -6.49 -4.81 -0.94
N VAL A 11 -5.93 -3.61 -0.90
CA VAL A 11 -6.70 -2.36 -1.06
C VAL A 11 -6.85 -1.90 -2.51
N VAL A 12 -6.06 -2.45 -3.44
CA VAL A 12 -6.12 -2.14 -4.88
C VAL A 12 -6.52 -3.37 -5.69
N HIS A 13 -5.90 -4.54 -5.44
CA HIS A 13 -6.18 -5.75 -6.21
C HIS A 13 -7.34 -6.57 -5.64
N GLY A 14 -7.88 -6.23 -4.45
CA GLY A 14 -9.03 -6.91 -3.84
C GLY A 14 -8.72 -8.30 -3.28
N GLN A 15 -7.46 -8.60 -2.98
CA GLN A 15 -7.04 -9.86 -2.37
C GLN A 15 -7.28 -9.86 -0.85
N ASP A 16 -7.41 -11.03 -0.24
CA ASP A 16 -7.64 -11.17 1.21
C ASP A 16 -6.35 -11.00 2.04
N THR A 17 -5.19 -11.10 1.42
CA THR A 17 -3.87 -10.99 2.08
C THR A 17 -2.87 -10.28 1.17
N THR A 18 -1.68 -9.94 1.72
CA THR A 18 -0.59 -9.35 0.94
C THR A 18 0.22 -10.39 0.15
N LEU A 19 0.07 -11.69 0.46
CA LEU A 19 0.88 -12.78 -0.10
C LEU A 19 0.86 -12.91 -1.63
N PRO A 20 -0.26 -12.64 -2.34
CA PRO A 20 -0.29 -12.72 -3.81
C PRO A 20 0.48 -11.61 -4.52
N MET A 21 0.91 -10.54 -3.83
CA MET A 21 1.66 -9.44 -4.43
C MET A 21 2.97 -9.95 -5.02
N THR A 22 3.19 -9.72 -6.31
CA THR A 22 4.45 -10.07 -6.97
C THR A 22 5.43 -8.89 -6.95
N LEU A 23 6.72 -9.18 -7.13
CA LEU A 23 7.74 -8.13 -7.29
C LEU A 23 7.47 -7.25 -8.52
N HIS A 24 6.91 -7.83 -9.59
CA HIS A 24 6.55 -7.09 -10.80
C HIS A 24 5.42 -6.09 -10.52
N ASP A 25 4.38 -6.50 -9.79
CA ASP A 25 3.29 -5.61 -9.40
C ASP A 25 3.80 -4.47 -8.50
N MET A 26 4.68 -4.79 -7.55
CA MET A 26 5.30 -3.77 -6.69
C MET A 26 6.11 -2.77 -7.49
N ILE A 27 6.89 -3.22 -8.49
CA ILE A 27 7.62 -2.33 -9.40
C ILE A 27 6.64 -1.40 -10.13
N THR A 28 5.53 -1.94 -10.64
CA THR A 28 4.50 -1.15 -11.34
C THR A 28 3.88 -0.09 -10.43
N HIS A 29 3.53 -0.45 -9.19
CA HIS A 29 3.02 0.50 -8.20
C HIS A 29 4.05 1.57 -7.83
N CYS A 30 5.31 1.17 -7.63
CA CYS A 30 6.40 2.11 -7.35
C CYS A 30 6.59 3.12 -8.48
N GLN A 31 6.60 2.68 -9.73
CA GLN A 31 6.66 3.55 -10.91
C GLN A 31 5.50 4.55 -10.95
N ALA A 32 4.27 4.09 -10.64
CA ALA A 32 3.10 4.96 -10.61
C ALA A 32 3.23 6.05 -9.55
N VAL A 33 3.64 5.69 -8.32
CA VAL A 33 3.87 6.63 -7.23
C VAL A 33 5.01 7.59 -7.56
N LYS A 34 6.12 7.10 -8.12
CA LYS A 34 7.27 7.93 -8.52
C LYS A 34 6.90 9.00 -9.55
N ARG A 35 6.04 8.69 -10.52
CA ARG A 35 5.56 9.69 -11.49
C ARG A 35 4.81 10.85 -10.82
N GLY A 36 4.06 10.57 -9.76
CA GLY A 36 3.30 11.58 -9.01
C GLY A 36 4.10 12.28 -7.89
N THR A 37 5.27 11.75 -7.53
CA THR A 37 6.03 12.18 -6.35
C THR A 37 7.31 12.90 -6.76
N LYS A 38 7.43 14.19 -6.39
CA LYS A 38 8.59 15.02 -6.78
C LYS A 38 9.61 15.24 -5.66
N ARG A 39 9.17 15.26 -4.39
CA ARG A 39 10.00 15.65 -3.23
C ARG A 39 10.12 14.58 -2.16
N THR A 40 9.19 13.63 -2.13
CA THR A 40 9.07 12.67 -1.04
C THR A 40 10.04 11.51 -1.28
N PHE A 41 10.76 11.12 -0.25
CA PHE A 41 11.56 9.89 -0.21
C PHE A 41 10.62 8.68 -0.34
N VAL A 42 10.80 7.86 -1.36
CA VAL A 42 9.92 6.73 -1.69
C VAL A 42 10.55 5.42 -1.25
N VAL A 43 9.83 4.66 -0.45
CA VAL A 43 10.21 3.31 0.00
C VAL A 43 9.28 2.31 -0.67
N GLY A 44 9.84 1.24 -1.24
CA GLY A 44 9.05 0.13 -1.80
C GLY A 44 9.18 -1.13 -0.95
N ASP A 45 8.07 -1.83 -0.73
CA ASP A 45 8.10 -3.12 -0.06
C ASP A 45 8.70 -4.20 -0.95
N LEU A 46 9.57 -5.03 -0.38
CA LEU A 46 9.88 -6.34 -0.91
C LEU A 46 8.70 -7.27 -0.57
N PRO A 47 7.93 -7.74 -1.56
CA PRO A 47 6.77 -8.59 -1.30
C PRO A 47 7.22 -10.01 -0.88
N PHE A 48 6.30 -10.75 -0.26
CA PHE A 48 6.53 -12.14 0.11
C PHE A 48 7.03 -12.97 -1.07
N GLY A 49 8.02 -13.83 -0.84
CA GLY A 49 8.64 -14.66 -1.87
C GLY A 49 9.82 -13.99 -2.58
N SER A 50 10.03 -12.69 -2.40
CA SER A 50 11.12 -11.95 -3.07
C SER A 50 12.41 -11.86 -2.25
N TYR A 51 12.39 -12.28 -0.97
CA TYR A 51 13.56 -12.16 -0.09
C TYR A 51 13.75 -13.30 0.92
N GLU A 52 12.87 -14.33 0.88
CA GLU A 52 12.90 -15.42 1.85
C GLU A 52 13.89 -16.54 1.48
N THR A 53 14.15 -16.76 0.19
CA THR A 53 14.91 -17.91 -0.29
C THR A 53 16.41 -17.81 -0.02
N SER A 54 16.98 -16.59 -0.13
CA SER A 54 18.38 -16.29 0.21
C SER A 54 18.63 -14.79 0.27
N ALA A 55 19.72 -14.39 0.95
CA ALA A 55 20.13 -12.98 0.98
C ALA A 55 20.53 -12.44 -0.40
N ASN A 56 21.07 -13.26 -1.29
CA ASN A 56 21.40 -12.88 -2.66
C ASN A 56 20.14 -12.63 -3.49
N HIS A 57 19.13 -13.50 -3.40
CA HIS A 57 17.84 -13.29 -4.06
C HIS A 57 17.15 -12.02 -3.56
N ALA A 58 17.24 -11.74 -2.27
CA ALA A 58 16.74 -10.49 -1.69
C ALA A 58 17.45 -9.26 -2.26
N LEU A 59 18.78 -9.33 -2.43
CA LEU A 59 19.56 -8.27 -3.05
C LEU A 59 19.16 -8.05 -4.52
N GLU A 60 18.99 -9.10 -5.30
CA GLU A 60 18.52 -9.03 -6.70
C GLU A 60 17.15 -8.34 -6.76
N SER A 61 16.22 -8.74 -5.88
CA SER A 61 14.89 -8.13 -5.79
C SER A 61 14.95 -6.65 -5.40
N ALA A 62 15.81 -6.29 -4.44
CA ALA A 62 16.04 -4.91 -4.03
C ALA A 62 16.62 -4.06 -5.16
N ILE A 63 17.60 -4.58 -5.90
CA ILE A 63 18.18 -3.91 -7.09
C ILE A 63 17.10 -3.64 -8.13
N ARG A 64 16.25 -4.61 -8.42
CA ARG A 64 15.14 -4.44 -9.36
C ARG A 64 14.16 -3.36 -8.90
N LEU A 65 13.80 -3.36 -7.62
CA LEU A 65 12.88 -2.37 -7.08
C LEU A 65 13.46 -0.94 -7.17
N VAL A 66 14.75 -0.78 -6.88
CA VAL A 66 15.45 0.51 -7.02
C VAL A 66 15.59 0.90 -8.50
N LYS A 67 16.06 0.01 -9.37
CA LYS A 67 16.35 0.36 -10.77
C LYS A 67 15.11 0.47 -11.65
N GLU A 68 14.18 -0.49 -11.51
CA GLU A 68 12.97 -0.55 -12.32
C GLU A 68 11.82 0.25 -11.68
N GLY A 69 11.64 0.13 -10.35
CA GLY A 69 10.61 0.84 -9.60
C GLY A 69 10.94 2.31 -9.30
N GLY A 70 12.24 2.67 -9.31
CA GLY A 70 12.72 4.02 -9.05
C GLY A 70 12.61 4.45 -7.60
N VAL A 71 12.55 3.52 -6.64
CA VAL A 71 12.45 3.81 -5.21
C VAL A 71 13.81 4.23 -4.64
N ASP A 72 13.77 4.98 -3.54
CA ASP A 72 14.95 5.47 -2.85
C ASP A 72 15.44 4.49 -1.77
N ALA A 73 14.57 3.58 -1.30
CA ALA A 73 14.85 2.54 -0.32
C ALA A 73 13.88 1.36 -0.45
N VAL A 74 14.21 0.25 0.18
CA VAL A 74 13.33 -0.92 0.27
C VAL A 74 12.92 -1.21 1.71
N LYS A 75 11.76 -1.86 1.92
CA LYS A 75 11.33 -2.35 3.23
C LYS A 75 11.17 -3.87 3.19
N LEU A 76 11.48 -4.54 4.30
CA LEU A 76 11.25 -5.96 4.50
C LEU A 76 10.82 -6.27 5.94
N GLU A 77 10.14 -7.42 6.13
CA GLU A 77 9.52 -7.80 7.39
C GLU A 77 10.34 -8.83 8.17
N GLY A 78 10.30 -8.69 9.51
CA GLY A 78 10.90 -9.61 10.46
C GLY A 78 12.27 -9.19 10.96
N GLY A 79 12.72 -9.84 12.05
CA GLY A 79 13.98 -9.53 12.75
C GLY A 79 14.76 -10.77 13.20
N CYS A 80 14.44 -11.96 12.66
CA CYS A 80 15.23 -13.17 12.90
C CYS A 80 16.62 -13.06 12.25
N ASP A 81 17.56 -13.91 12.65
CA ASP A 81 18.95 -13.84 12.18
C ASP A 81 19.07 -13.92 10.65
N ALA A 82 18.21 -14.68 9.98
CA ALA A 82 18.16 -14.72 8.52
C ALA A 82 17.77 -13.36 7.93
N ARG A 83 16.82 -12.64 8.54
CA ARG A 83 16.41 -11.28 8.10
C ARG A 83 17.51 -10.26 8.38
N VAL A 84 18.18 -10.35 9.51
CA VAL A 84 19.35 -9.52 9.84
C VAL A 84 20.45 -9.70 8.79
N LEU A 85 20.73 -10.93 8.36
CA LEU A 85 21.68 -11.22 7.27
C LEU A 85 21.21 -10.59 5.94
N THR A 86 19.96 -10.74 5.61
CA THR A 86 19.34 -10.14 4.40
C THR A 86 19.53 -8.63 4.41
N VAL A 87 19.21 -7.95 5.52
CA VAL A 87 19.39 -6.50 5.66
C VAL A 87 20.86 -6.12 5.45
N LYS A 88 21.81 -6.80 6.13
CA LYS A 88 23.25 -6.53 5.98
C LYS A 88 23.70 -6.66 4.53
N THR A 89 23.21 -7.66 3.81
CA THR A 89 23.57 -7.90 2.41
C THR A 89 23.08 -6.77 1.51
N ILE A 90 21.82 -6.34 1.68
CA ILE A 90 21.24 -5.23 0.90
C ILE A 90 21.94 -3.90 1.23
N VAL A 91 22.15 -3.60 2.51
CA VAL A 91 22.82 -2.36 2.96
C VAL A 91 24.26 -2.31 2.45
N SER A 92 25.00 -3.44 2.50
CA SER A 92 26.40 -3.51 2.01
C SER A 92 26.50 -3.26 0.50
N ALA A 93 25.45 -3.48 -0.26
CA ALA A 93 25.38 -3.15 -1.67
C ALA A 93 25.00 -1.67 -1.94
N GLY A 94 24.83 -0.86 -0.90
CA GLY A 94 24.54 0.58 -1.02
C GLY A 94 23.04 0.91 -1.14
N ILE A 95 22.13 -0.01 -0.80
CA ILE A 95 20.69 0.22 -0.82
C ILE A 95 20.19 0.46 0.60
N ALA A 96 19.46 1.57 0.80
CA ALA A 96 18.87 1.90 2.08
C ALA A 96 17.71 0.95 2.44
N VAL A 97 17.63 0.53 3.72
CA VAL A 97 16.64 -0.46 4.17
C VAL A 97 15.83 0.07 5.35
N VAL A 98 14.52 -0.12 5.29
CA VAL A 98 13.58 0.03 6.41
C VAL A 98 13.25 -1.36 6.94
N GLY A 99 13.43 -1.59 8.23
CA GLY A 99 12.96 -2.80 8.91
C GLY A 99 11.48 -2.71 9.26
N HIS A 100 10.85 -3.86 9.54
CA HIS A 100 9.46 -3.92 9.98
C HIS A 100 9.28 -5.00 11.04
N LEU A 101 8.77 -4.62 12.20
CA LEU A 101 8.57 -5.48 13.37
C LEU A 101 7.17 -5.32 13.97
N GLY A 102 6.79 -6.28 14.79
CA GLY A 102 5.46 -6.40 15.38
C GLY A 102 4.58 -7.33 14.57
N LEU A 103 3.40 -6.92 14.19
CA LEU A 103 2.60 -7.63 13.20
C LEU A 103 3.32 -7.51 11.84
N THR A 104 3.60 -8.64 11.24
CA THR A 104 4.21 -8.76 9.93
C THR A 104 3.20 -9.46 9.01
N PRO A 105 2.44 -8.71 8.17
CA PRO A 105 1.38 -9.26 7.35
C PRO A 105 1.78 -10.42 6.46
N GLN A 106 3.02 -10.42 5.97
CA GLN A 106 3.57 -11.51 5.15
C GLN A 106 3.72 -12.83 5.92
N ALA A 107 3.85 -12.76 7.25
CA ALA A 107 3.94 -13.94 8.13
C ALA A 107 2.57 -14.39 8.68
N ILE A 108 1.45 -13.93 8.11
CA ILE A 108 0.08 -14.17 8.62
C ILE A 108 -0.24 -15.65 8.86
N GLY A 109 0.29 -16.54 8.02
CA GLY A 109 0.11 -18.00 8.16
C GLY A 109 0.74 -18.57 9.43
N VAL A 110 1.88 -18.01 9.85
CA VAL A 110 2.59 -18.43 11.08
C VAL A 110 2.00 -17.74 12.31
N LEU A 111 1.62 -16.46 12.18
CA LEU A 111 1.05 -15.66 13.27
C LEU A 111 -0.41 -16.05 13.60
N GLY A 112 -1.06 -16.81 12.74
CA GLY A 112 -2.45 -17.23 12.91
C GLY A 112 -3.45 -16.08 12.81
N GLY A 113 -3.21 -15.14 11.88
CA GLY A 113 -4.05 -13.99 11.58
C GLY A 113 -3.45 -12.65 11.99
N PHE A 114 -4.17 -11.56 11.72
CA PHE A 114 -3.79 -10.19 12.08
C PHE A 114 -3.97 -9.96 13.59
N LYS A 115 -2.97 -10.28 14.38
CA LYS A 115 -3.01 -10.17 15.85
C LYS A 115 -1.88 -9.24 16.34
N PRO A 116 -2.16 -8.37 17.34
CA PRO A 116 -1.12 -7.56 17.98
C PRO A 116 -0.01 -8.43 18.57
N GLN A 117 1.22 -8.03 18.39
CA GLN A 117 2.43 -8.71 18.84
C GLN A 117 3.02 -8.01 20.08
N GLY A 118 3.92 -8.69 20.81
CA GLY A 118 4.60 -8.07 21.96
C GLY A 118 3.73 -7.87 23.20
N ARG A 119 2.66 -8.67 23.39
CA ARG A 119 1.71 -8.54 24.50
C ARG A 119 2.13 -9.26 25.79
N THR A 120 3.24 -9.97 25.79
CA THR A 120 3.86 -10.56 26.98
C THR A 120 5.26 -9.98 27.13
N ALA A 121 5.79 -9.98 28.35
CA ALA A 121 7.16 -9.50 28.62
C ALA A 121 8.19 -10.19 27.73
N THR A 122 8.06 -11.51 27.55
CA THR A 122 8.96 -12.28 26.67
C THR A 122 8.88 -11.82 25.23
N SER A 123 7.68 -11.79 24.65
CA SER A 123 7.50 -11.38 23.24
C SER A 123 7.83 -9.91 23.01
N ALA A 124 7.59 -9.03 23.97
CA ALA A 124 8.02 -7.62 23.92
C ALA A 124 9.55 -7.50 23.87
N LEU A 125 10.25 -8.26 24.73
CA LEU A 125 11.72 -8.30 24.76
C LEU A 125 12.32 -8.86 23.47
N GLU A 126 11.68 -9.83 22.84
CA GLU A 126 12.10 -10.36 21.53
C GLU A 126 12.01 -9.30 20.44
N ILE A 127 10.91 -8.54 20.36
CA ILE A 127 10.74 -7.44 19.41
C ILE A 127 11.78 -6.34 19.67
N PHE A 128 12.01 -6.00 20.93
CA PHE A 128 13.03 -5.00 21.33
C PHE A 128 14.44 -5.42 20.87
N LYS A 129 14.84 -6.67 21.15
CA LYS A 129 16.14 -7.20 20.70
C LYS A 129 16.24 -7.24 19.16
N ALA A 130 15.17 -7.60 18.48
CA ALA A 130 15.14 -7.60 17.02
C ALA A 130 15.32 -6.18 16.45
N ALA A 131 14.74 -5.15 17.09
CA ALA A 131 14.91 -3.77 16.68
C ALA A 131 16.38 -3.31 16.78
N LEU A 132 17.07 -3.65 17.87
CA LEU A 132 18.50 -3.37 18.01
C LEU A 132 19.32 -4.07 16.92
N LYS A 133 19.06 -5.37 16.66
CA LYS A 133 19.76 -6.12 15.61
C LYS A 133 19.57 -5.52 14.21
N LEU A 134 18.36 -5.03 13.90
CA LEU A 134 18.07 -4.40 12.60
C LEU A 134 18.79 -3.05 12.48
N GLN A 135 18.86 -2.26 13.55
CA GLN A 135 19.66 -1.03 13.55
C GLN A 135 21.15 -1.34 13.32
N GLU A 136 21.71 -2.32 14.04
CA GLU A 136 23.11 -2.77 13.87
C GLU A 136 23.37 -3.35 12.47
N ALA A 137 22.35 -3.93 11.83
CA ALA A 137 22.42 -4.41 10.45
C ALA A 137 22.43 -3.28 9.40
N GLY A 138 22.13 -2.04 9.81
CA GLY A 138 22.17 -0.86 8.97
C GLY A 138 20.81 -0.37 8.48
N CYS A 139 19.69 -0.82 9.05
CA CYS A 139 18.41 -0.16 8.81
C CYS A 139 18.49 1.30 9.21
N PHE A 140 17.96 2.21 8.38
CA PHE A 140 17.90 3.64 8.70
C PHE A 140 16.59 4.05 9.39
N ALA A 141 15.57 3.20 9.38
CA ALA A 141 14.30 3.36 10.06
C ALA A 141 13.67 1.98 10.33
N ILE A 142 12.75 1.91 11.28
CA ILE A 142 11.98 0.69 11.58
C ILE A 142 10.50 1.03 11.67
N VAL A 143 9.64 0.27 10.95
CA VAL A 143 8.20 0.28 11.15
C VAL A 143 7.86 -0.62 12.34
N LEU A 144 7.03 -0.10 13.26
CA LEU A 144 6.46 -0.85 14.37
C LEU A 144 4.95 -0.98 14.18
N GLU A 145 4.47 -2.19 13.89
CA GLU A 145 3.07 -2.43 13.59
C GLU A 145 2.39 -3.24 14.70
N CYS A 146 1.25 -2.72 15.19
CA CYS A 146 0.38 -3.41 16.15
C CYS A 146 1.13 -3.99 17.36
N VAL A 147 2.02 -3.18 17.96
CA VAL A 147 2.67 -3.47 19.24
C VAL A 147 2.11 -2.57 20.34
N PRO A 148 2.14 -2.99 21.63
CA PRO A 148 1.74 -2.12 22.73
C PRO A 148 2.55 -0.81 22.74
N LYS A 149 1.86 0.29 23.12
CA LYS A 149 2.46 1.62 23.16
C LYS A 149 3.77 1.65 23.98
N GLU A 150 3.76 1.00 25.15
CA GLU A 150 4.90 0.98 26.06
C GLU A 150 6.12 0.26 25.47
N VAL A 151 5.87 -0.75 24.63
CA VAL A 151 6.92 -1.48 23.89
C VAL A 151 7.49 -0.57 22.79
N ALA A 152 6.62 0.09 22.03
CA ALA A 152 7.04 1.03 20.98
C ALA A 152 7.82 2.23 21.55
N ASP A 153 7.37 2.80 22.67
CA ASP A 153 8.06 3.88 23.39
C ASP A 153 9.47 3.47 23.82
N SER A 154 9.59 2.26 24.40
CA SER A 154 10.87 1.72 24.86
C SER A 154 11.83 1.47 23.69
N ILE A 155 11.35 0.90 22.58
CA ILE A 155 12.15 0.69 21.37
C ILE A 155 12.60 2.02 20.79
N THR A 156 11.69 2.99 20.66
CA THR A 156 11.99 4.32 20.10
C THR A 156 13.04 5.05 20.92
N SER A 157 12.98 4.94 22.25
CA SER A 157 13.94 5.58 23.16
C SER A 157 15.34 4.93 23.11
N ALA A 158 15.42 3.65 22.77
CA ALA A 158 16.69 2.90 22.74
C ALA A 158 17.40 2.97 21.38
N LEU A 159 16.68 3.26 20.30
CA LEU A 159 17.25 3.33 18.97
C LEU A 159 17.79 4.73 18.65
N HIS A 160 18.81 4.80 17.80
CA HIS A 160 19.32 6.03 17.21
C HIS A 160 18.69 6.36 15.86
N ILE A 161 17.95 5.43 15.27
CA ILE A 161 17.22 5.57 14.03
C ILE A 161 15.72 5.80 14.30
N PRO A 162 15.00 6.52 13.44
CA PRO A 162 13.59 6.79 13.65
C PRO A 162 12.73 5.52 13.56
N THR A 163 11.67 5.49 14.37
CA THR A 163 10.61 4.50 14.32
C THR A 163 9.35 5.10 13.71
N ILE A 164 8.63 4.30 12.89
CA ILE A 164 7.39 4.70 12.25
C ILE A 164 6.29 3.77 12.77
N GLY A 165 5.34 4.32 13.52
CA GLY A 165 4.27 3.55 14.14
C GLY A 165 3.05 3.38 13.22
N ILE A 166 2.45 2.20 13.27
CA ILE A 166 1.10 1.93 12.78
C ILE A 166 0.40 1.02 13.80
N GLY A 167 -0.59 1.55 14.50
CA GLY A 167 -1.22 0.83 15.62
C GLY A 167 -0.26 0.57 16.79
N ALA A 168 0.76 1.43 17.00
CA ALA A 168 1.80 1.30 18.01
C ALA A 168 1.83 2.46 19.02
N GLY A 169 0.76 3.25 19.09
CA GLY A 169 0.69 4.44 19.97
C GLY A 169 1.40 5.65 19.37
N SER A 170 1.50 6.73 20.16
CA SER A 170 1.98 8.04 19.71
C SER A 170 3.46 8.31 20.01
N GLY A 171 4.17 7.39 20.66
CA GLY A 171 5.55 7.60 21.10
C GLY A 171 6.63 7.27 20.08
N THR A 172 6.26 6.81 18.88
CA THR A 172 7.18 6.62 17.77
C THR A 172 7.53 7.94 17.09
N SER A 173 8.66 7.99 16.37
CA SER A 173 9.17 9.20 15.71
C SER A 173 8.26 9.72 14.60
N GLY A 174 7.42 8.86 14.02
CA GLY A 174 6.44 9.21 13.00
C GLY A 174 5.32 8.17 12.93
N GLN A 175 4.31 8.44 12.08
CA GLN A 175 3.14 7.56 11.91
C GLN A 175 2.92 7.28 10.43
N VAL A 176 2.40 6.09 10.12
CA VAL A 176 1.92 5.71 8.79
C VAL A 176 0.53 5.09 8.90
N LEU A 177 -0.30 5.31 7.90
CA LEU A 177 -1.58 4.62 7.71
C LEU A 177 -1.72 4.25 6.23
N VAL A 178 -2.45 3.17 5.97
CA VAL A 178 -2.82 2.80 4.60
C VAL A 178 -3.76 3.85 4.04
N PHE A 179 -3.41 4.42 2.89
CA PHE A 179 -4.11 5.54 2.25
C PHE A 179 -5.61 5.27 2.05
N HIS A 180 -5.96 4.06 1.60
CA HIS A 180 -7.35 3.66 1.37
C HIS A 180 -8.15 3.59 2.67
N ASP A 181 -7.54 3.11 3.75
CA ASP A 181 -8.19 3.06 5.06
C ASP A 181 -8.36 4.46 5.64
N LEU A 182 -7.29 5.28 5.57
CA LEU A 182 -7.28 6.68 6.04
C LEU A 182 -8.40 7.52 5.40
N LEU A 183 -8.69 7.31 4.11
CA LEU A 183 -9.70 8.05 3.36
C LEU A 183 -11.07 7.36 3.29
N GLY A 184 -11.22 6.18 3.90
CA GLY A 184 -12.47 5.42 3.86
C GLY A 184 -12.89 5.04 2.43
N PHE A 185 -11.93 4.59 1.61
CA PHE A 185 -12.19 4.14 0.23
C PHE A 185 -12.93 2.81 0.19
N LEU A 186 -12.59 1.88 1.11
CA LEU A 186 -13.07 0.51 1.08
C LEU A 186 -14.48 0.42 1.66
N GLN A 187 -15.42 0.00 0.84
CA GLN A 187 -16.83 -0.21 1.20
C GLN A 187 -17.23 -1.70 1.11
N HIS A 188 -16.32 -2.58 0.69
CA HIS A 188 -16.61 -4.00 0.60
C HIS A 188 -16.93 -4.57 2.00
N PRO A 189 -18.03 -5.32 2.19
CA PRO A 189 -18.48 -5.80 3.51
C PRO A 189 -17.41 -6.61 4.26
N HIS A 190 -16.54 -7.33 3.55
CA HIS A 190 -15.43 -8.07 4.14
C HIS A 190 -14.37 -7.12 4.71
N HIS A 191 -13.92 -6.13 3.93
CA HIS A 191 -12.91 -5.16 4.33
C HIS A 191 -13.44 -4.10 5.31
N ALA A 192 -14.69 -3.66 5.18
CA ALA A 192 -15.30 -2.74 6.13
C ALA A 192 -15.43 -3.33 7.55
N LYS A 193 -15.61 -4.66 7.67
CA LYS A 193 -15.60 -5.38 8.94
C LYS A 193 -14.20 -5.54 9.55
N VAL A 194 -13.16 -5.40 8.74
CA VAL A 194 -11.74 -5.63 9.11
C VAL A 194 -10.96 -4.31 9.15
N SER A 195 -11.63 -3.15 9.04
CA SER A 195 -10.95 -1.86 9.21
C SER A 195 -10.19 -1.85 10.55
N PRO A 196 -8.87 -1.63 10.53
CA PRO A 196 -8.08 -1.72 11.75
C PRO A 196 -8.55 -0.70 12.79
N LYS A 197 -8.77 -1.15 14.03
CA LYS A 197 -9.28 -0.28 15.13
C LYS A 197 -8.41 0.95 15.38
N PHE A 198 -7.14 0.92 15.01
CA PHE A 198 -6.21 2.03 15.14
C PHE A 198 -6.29 3.03 13.98
N CYS A 199 -6.98 2.69 12.89
CA CYS A 199 -7.06 3.55 11.72
C CYS A 199 -8.19 4.57 11.89
N LYS A 200 -7.83 5.83 12.10
CA LYS A 200 -8.77 6.95 12.05
C LYS A 200 -9.07 7.27 10.59
N GLN A 201 -10.35 7.23 10.21
CA GLN A 201 -10.79 7.70 8.90
C GLN A 201 -10.96 9.23 8.92
N TYR A 202 -10.36 9.91 7.97
CA TYR A 202 -10.44 11.36 7.81
C TYR A 202 -11.42 11.77 6.72
N ALA A 203 -11.92 10.82 5.91
CA ALA A 203 -12.93 11.02 4.88
C ALA A 203 -13.76 9.74 4.69
N ARG A 204 -14.82 9.82 3.85
CA ARG A 204 -15.69 8.70 3.44
C ARG A 204 -15.81 8.68 1.92
N VAL A 205 -14.66 8.52 1.26
CA VAL A 205 -14.57 8.60 -0.20
C VAL A 205 -15.38 7.50 -0.88
N GLY A 206 -15.41 6.28 -0.31
CA GLY A 206 -16.19 5.17 -0.84
C GLY A 206 -17.70 5.45 -0.88
N GLU A 207 -18.26 6.11 0.14
CA GLU A 207 -19.68 6.52 0.16
C GLU A 207 -19.98 7.53 -0.96
N ASN A 208 -19.08 8.50 -1.17
CA ASN A 208 -19.21 9.47 -2.24
C ASN A 208 -19.16 8.83 -3.63
N ILE A 209 -18.26 7.85 -3.82
CA ILE A 209 -18.17 7.08 -5.06
C ILE A 209 -19.46 6.31 -5.32
N GLN A 210 -20.00 5.61 -4.32
CA GLN A 210 -21.26 4.87 -4.45
C GLN A 210 -22.43 5.79 -4.80
N SER A 211 -22.53 6.93 -4.13
CA SER A 211 -23.57 7.92 -4.39
C SER A 211 -23.48 8.49 -5.82
N ALA A 212 -22.27 8.80 -6.29
CA ALA A 212 -22.05 9.30 -7.65
C ALA A 212 -22.43 8.27 -8.71
N LEU A 213 -22.03 7.00 -8.51
CA LEU A 213 -22.38 5.92 -9.43
C LEU A 213 -23.88 5.63 -9.45
N ALA A 214 -24.55 5.64 -8.30
CA ALA A 214 -26.00 5.47 -8.22
C ALA A 214 -26.74 6.59 -8.95
N LYS A 215 -26.28 7.85 -8.82
CA LYS A 215 -26.81 8.98 -9.54
C LYS A 215 -26.66 8.81 -11.05
N PHE A 216 -25.47 8.46 -11.53
CA PHE A 216 -25.22 8.19 -12.95
C PHE A 216 -26.15 7.11 -13.50
N ILE A 217 -26.30 5.96 -12.80
CA ILE A 217 -27.17 4.86 -13.20
C ILE A 217 -28.64 5.36 -13.32
N ASN A 218 -29.11 6.13 -12.36
CA ASN A 218 -30.47 6.66 -12.36
C ASN A 218 -30.70 7.66 -13.52
N GLU A 219 -29.75 8.56 -13.78
CA GLU A 219 -29.84 9.54 -14.88
C GLU A 219 -29.82 8.86 -16.25
N VAL A 220 -28.99 7.82 -16.45
CA VAL A 220 -29.00 7.01 -17.67
C VAL A 220 -30.33 6.26 -17.82
N GLY A 221 -30.80 5.61 -16.75
CA GLY A 221 -32.06 4.85 -16.78
C GLY A 221 -33.31 5.71 -17.00
N SER A 222 -33.28 6.98 -16.58
CA SER A 222 -34.35 7.95 -16.77
C SER A 222 -34.19 8.84 -18.01
N HIS A 223 -33.20 8.56 -18.86
CA HIS A 223 -32.85 9.39 -20.05
C HIS A 223 -32.57 10.87 -19.74
N GLN A 224 -32.10 11.16 -18.52
CA GLN A 224 -31.66 12.50 -18.11
C GLN A 224 -30.19 12.77 -18.44
N PHE A 225 -29.39 11.70 -18.67
CA PHE A 225 -28.03 11.79 -19.14
C PHE A 225 -27.84 10.93 -20.41
N PRO A 226 -27.14 11.46 -21.47
CA PRO A 226 -26.60 12.83 -21.56
C PRO A 226 -27.70 13.86 -21.86
N ASP A 227 -27.57 15.05 -21.29
CA ASP A 227 -28.34 16.22 -21.73
C ASP A 227 -27.60 17.00 -22.85
N GLU A 228 -28.16 18.09 -23.32
CA GLU A 228 -27.58 18.91 -24.42
C GLU A 228 -26.14 19.39 -24.10
N ARG A 229 -25.80 19.63 -22.83
CA ARG A 229 -24.47 20.08 -22.41
C ARG A 229 -23.41 18.98 -22.59
N PHE A 230 -23.83 17.73 -22.60
CA PHE A 230 -22.98 16.55 -22.74
C PHE A 230 -23.17 15.85 -24.09
N THR A 231 -23.77 16.55 -25.06
CA THR A 231 -23.96 16.09 -26.44
C THR A 231 -23.36 17.10 -27.43
N PRO A 232 -22.02 17.28 -27.43
CA PRO A 232 -21.37 18.35 -28.18
C PRO A 232 -21.21 18.09 -29.68
N TYR A 233 -21.51 16.86 -30.13
CA TYR A 233 -21.26 16.44 -31.51
C TYR A 233 -22.57 16.49 -32.29
N THR A 234 -22.68 17.45 -33.22
CA THR A 234 -23.84 17.62 -34.10
C THR A 234 -23.40 17.57 -35.56
N LEU A 235 -24.31 17.19 -36.45
CA LEU A 235 -24.13 17.38 -37.88
C LEU A 235 -24.55 18.80 -38.26
N GLU A 236 -23.84 19.39 -39.22
CA GLU A 236 -24.31 20.61 -39.85
C GLU A 236 -25.64 20.34 -40.55
N ALA A 237 -26.47 21.39 -40.70
CA ALA A 237 -27.86 21.20 -41.14
C ALA A 237 -28.00 20.55 -42.52
N ASP A 238 -27.15 20.90 -43.46
CA ASP A 238 -27.07 20.32 -44.81
C ASP A 238 -26.62 18.85 -44.80
N GLU A 239 -25.64 18.50 -43.99
CA GLU A 239 -25.16 17.13 -43.80
C GLU A 239 -26.24 16.26 -43.10
N LEU A 240 -27.00 16.81 -42.16
CA LEU A 240 -28.11 16.11 -41.54
C LEU A 240 -29.20 15.76 -42.55
N GLU A 241 -29.55 16.67 -43.46
CA GLU A 241 -30.56 16.38 -44.52
C GLU A 241 -30.04 15.36 -45.53
N LEU A 242 -28.77 15.43 -45.93
CA LEU A 242 -28.15 14.42 -46.78
C LEU A 242 -28.11 13.03 -46.10
N PHE A 243 -27.84 12.98 -44.83
CA PHE A 243 -27.87 11.75 -44.05
C PHE A 243 -29.28 11.15 -44.01
N LYS A 244 -30.31 11.96 -43.68
CA LYS A 244 -31.72 11.51 -43.69
C LYS A 244 -32.14 11.00 -45.04
N ALA A 245 -31.81 11.69 -46.14
CA ALA A 245 -32.10 11.26 -47.49
C ALA A 245 -31.40 9.93 -47.85
N SER A 246 -30.21 9.69 -47.29
CA SER A 246 -29.46 8.44 -47.49
C SER A 246 -30.06 7.29 -46.68
N LEU A 247 -30.57 7.54 -45.47
CA LEU A 247 -31.31 6.54 -44.68
C LEU A 247 -32.56 6.03 -45.42
N ALA A 248 -33.34 6.92 -46.03
CA ALA A 248 -34.51 6.56 -46.81
C ALA A 248 -34.16 5.62 -47.99
N LYS A 249 -33.01 5.81 -48.65
CA LYS A 249 -32.53 4.94 -49.76
C LYS A 249 -32.15 3.54 -49.30
N VAL A 250 -31.77 3.34 -48.09
CA VAL A 250 -31.40 2.03 -47.52
C VAL A 250 -32.53 1.40 -46.66
N GLY A 251 -33.74 1.97 -46.75
CA GLY A 251 -34.97 1.40 -46.16
C GLY A 251 -35.17 1.70 -44.67
N PHE A 252 -34.52 2.75 -44.12
CA PHE A 252 -34.77 3.27 -42.78
C PHE A 252 -35.46 4.64 -42.87
N SER A 253 -36.55 4.81 -42.14
CA SER A 253 -37.30 6.06 -42.00
C SER A 253 -37.17 6.63 -40.59
#